data_c730d325673b88c36f52a9c40f201f91
#
_entry.id   c730d325673b88c36f52a9c40f201f91
#
_cell.length_a   1.000
_cell.length_b   1.000
_cell.length_c   1.000
_cell.angle_alpha   90.00
_cell.angle_beta   90.00
_cell.angle_gamma   90.00
#
_symmetry.space_group_name_H-M   'P 1'
#
loop_
_entity.id
_entity.type
_entity.pdbx_description
1 polymer ?
#
loop_
_entity_poly.entity_id
_entity_poly.type
_entity_poly.pdbx_seq_one_letter_code
_entity_poly.pdbx_strand_id
1 'polypeptide(L)'
;MQTTLLPSDHVRTIVQRIGLHELMDALIARLTTAFATFDPAHTHSPARSGFNYTDPELGLIEWMPVMTGGRVTIKVVGYHPSNPRARQLPTILSTVSTYDTRTGHWVAVADGNFLTALRTGAASAIASRALAAPHSHIVGLIGAGAQAVTQLHALSRVLPIEAAWVYDRDPAVAHSFRKRAGFLHIELIPVDASGLAQLVERADVLCTCTSVDVGAGPVFADGAHKPWLHVNAIGSDFPGKTELPLSLLQRSLVVPDFPAQATQEGECQRLSPTEIGPSLVDIVRNPERYVAQRETTTVFDSTGWSLEDHVALGLLMDYARDLGLGIPVDIESLAEDPHDPYAFAAPDGLRVLHPSRQNGAVNHGALRA
;
A
#
# COMPACT_ATOMS: atom_id res chain seq x y z
N MET A 1 5.77 -28.43 5.74
CA MET A 1 4.93 -27.19 5.81
C MET A 1 4.91 -26.59 4.42
N GLN A 2 3.76 -26.12 3.94
CA GLN A 2 3.67 -25.58 2.58
C GLN A 2 3.39 -24.09 2.61
N THR A 3 4.11 -23.35 1.77
CA THR A 3 3.89 -21.92 1.50
C THR A 3 2.81 -21.78 0.43
N THR A 4 1.85 -20.89 0.63
CA THR A 4 0.85 -20.56 -0.40
C THR A 4 1.35 -19.43 -1.29
N LEU A 5 1.55 -19.69 -2.57
CA LEU A 5 1.72 -18.65 -3.57
C LEU A 5 0.35 -18.23 -4.10
N LEU A 6 0.06 -16.92 -4.07
CA LEU A 6 -1.14 -16.34 -4.66
C LEU A 6 -0.75 -15.46 -5.86
N PRO A 7 -0.61 -16.04 -7.05
CA PRO A 7 -0.20 -15.31 -8.24
C PRO A 7 -1.32 -14.41 -8.78
N SER A 8 -0.96 -13.49 -9.67
CA SER A 8 -1.86 -12.45 -10.19
C SER A 8 -3.11 -12.97 -10.91
N ASP A 9 -3.05 -14.15 -11.53
CA ASP A 9 -4.22 -14.79 -12.17
C ASP A 9 -5.21 -15.33 -11.13
N HIS A 10 -4.74 -15.81 -9.98
CA HIS A 10 -5.62 -16.16 -8.86
C HIS A 10 -6.25 -14.92 -8.21
N VAL A 11 -5.48 -13.85 -8.03
CA VAL A 11 -6.02 -12.56 -7.58
C VAL A 11 -7.09 -12.05 -8.56
N ARG A 12 -6.84 -12.14 -9.87
CA ARG A 12 -7.83 -11.81 -10.90
C ARG A 12 -9.10 -12.66 -10.76
N THR A 13 -8.96 -13.95 -10.51
CA THR A 13 -10.10 -14.86 -10.32
C THR A 13 -10.91 -14.48 -9.08
N ILE A 14 -10.25 -14.10 -7.96
CA ILE A 14 -10.92 -13.57 -6.76
C ILE A 14 -11.75 -12.34 -7.14
N VAL A 15 -11.12 -11.36 -7.80
CA VAL A 15 -11.80 -10.12 -8.22
C VAL A 15 -13.00 -10.41 -9.12
N GLN A 16 -12.87 -11.35 -10.07
CA GLN A 16 -13.98 -11.72 -10.97
C GLN A 16 -15.13 -12.45 -10.26
N ARG A 17 -14.83 -13.24 -9.22
CA ARG A 17 -15.83 -14.01 -8.50
C ARG A 17 -16.53 -13.19 -7.42
N ILE A 18 -15.80 -12.37 -6.71
CA ILE A 18 -16.29 -11.55 -5.60
C ILE A 18 -16.86 -10.22 -6.11
N GLY A 19 -16.20 -9.60 -7.10
CA GLY A 19 -16.51 -8.26 -7.59
C GLY A 19 -15.71 -7.18 -6.85
N LEU A 20 -15.40 -6.09 -7.59
CA LEU A 20 -14.58 -4.98 -7.05
C LEU A 20 -15.27 -4.27 -5.88
N HIS A 21 -16.60 -4.06 -5.97
CA HIS A 21 -17.35 -3.35 -4.94
C HIS A 21 -17.38 -4.14 -3.63
N GLU A 22 -17.74 -5.42 -3.70
CA GLU A 22 -17.78 -6.30 -2.53
C GLU A 22 -16.40 -6.43 -1.87
N LEU A 23 -15.34 -6.54 -2.68
CA LEU A 23 -13.98 -6.64 -2.19
C LEU A 23 -13.55 -5.34 -1.47
N MET A 24 -13.91 -4.16 -2.00
CA MET A 24 -13.64 -2.88 -1.35
C MET A 24 -14.42 -2.74 -0.05
N ASP A 25 -15.71 -3.08 -0.04
CA ASP A 25 -16.57 -3.01 1.14
C ASP A 25 -16.06 -3.94 2.26
N ALA A 26 -15.69 -5.17 1.89
CA ALA A 26 -15.11 -6.14 2.83
C ALA A 26 -13.78 -5.63 3.41
N LEU A 27 -12.94 -4.99 2.60
CA LEU A 27 -11.67 -4.44 3.08
C LEU A 27 -11.89 -3.23 3.99
N ILE A 28 -12.78 -2.31 3.64
CA ILE A 28 -13.16 -1.17 4.50
C ILE A 28 -13.66 -1.69 5.86
N ALA A 29 -14.51 -2.70 5.87
CA ALA A 29 -15.02 -3.29 7.11
C ALA A 29 -13.92 -3.95 7.96
N ARG A 30 -13.03 -4.73 7.34
CA ARG A 30 -11.91 -5.37 8.05
C ARG A 30 -10.90 -4.36 8.59
N LEU A 31 -10.52 -3.36 7.82
CA LEU A 31 -9.63 -2.30 8.28
C LEU A 31 -10.26 -1.48 9.41
N THR A 32 -11.55 -1.14 9.31
CA THR A 32 -12.27 -0.48 10.39
C THR A 32 -12.19 -1.30 11.69
N THR A 33 -12.41 -2.61 11.60
CA THR A 33 -12.28 -3.51 12.77
C THR A 33 -10.85 -3.54 13.30
N ALA A 34 -9.85 -3.64 12.41
CA ALA A 34 -8.45 -3.68 12.81
C ALA A 34 -8.02 -2.38 13.53
N PHE A 35 -8.46 -1.21 13.05
CA PHE A 35 -8.19 0.06 13.73
C PHE A 35 -8.94 0.18 15.05
N ALA A 36 -10.20 -0.25 15.13
CA ALA A 36 -10.97 -0.22 16.36
C ALA A 36 -10.35 -1.11 17.46
N THR A 37 -9.79 -2.26 17.06
CA THR A 37 -9.18 -3.25 17.97
C THR A 37 -7.66 -3.15 18.07
N PHE A 38 -7.04 -2.17 17.42
CA PHE A 38 -5.59 -2.00 17.41
C PHE A 38 -5.03 -1.95 18.85
N ASP A 39 -3.99 -2.74 19.11
CA ASP A 39 -3.28 -2.73 20.39
C ASP A 39 -1.78 -2.55 20.16
N PRO A 40 -1.21 -1.40 20.57
CA PRO A 40 0.21 -1.14 20.41
C PRO A 40 1.12 -2.08 21.23
N ALA A 41 0.58 -2.75 22.27
CA ALA A 41 1.32 -3.76 23.02
C ALA A 41 1.50 -5.06 22.22
N HIS A 42 0.61 -5.35 21.28
CA HIS A 42 0.60 -6.59 20.49
C HIS A 42 0.79 -6.37 18.99
N THR A 43 0.94 -5.11 18.55
CA THR A 43 1.20 -4.76 17.15
C THR A 43 2.45 -3.88 17.05
N HIS A 44 3.47 -4.38 16.36
CA HIS A 44 4.74 -3.69 16.19
C HIS A 44 4.98 -3.40 14.70
N SER A 45 5.03 -2.12 14.35
CA SER A 45 5.36 -1.64 13.00
C SER A 45 6.64 -0.81 13.10
N PRO A 46 7.82 -1.39 12.87
CA PRO A 46 9.04 -0.61 12.74
C PRO A 46 8.94 0.37 11.57
N ALA A 47 9.75 1.42 11.61
CA ALA A 47 9.88 2.33 10.47
C ALA A 47 10.23 1.53 9.20
N ARG A 48 9.68 1.95 8.05
CA ARG A 48 10.08 1.39 6.76
C ARG A 48 11.56 1.64 6.52
N SER A 49 12.20 0.77 5.78
CA SER A 49 13.63 0.84 5.48
C SER A 49 13.90 0.29 4.09
N GLY A 50 14.98 0.76 3.45
CA GLY A 50 15.28 0.33 2.10
C GLY A 50 16.52 0.97 1.53
N PHE A 51 16.64 0.88 0.21
CA PHE A 51 17.74 1.42 -0.56
C PHE A 51 17.21 2.42 -1.58
N ASN A 52 17.72 3.66 -1.50
CA ASN A 52 17.55 4.68 -2.54
C ASN A 52 18.75 4.64 -3.47
N TYR A 53 18.50 4.74 -4.77
CA TYR A 53 19.56 4.75 -5.78
C TYR A 53 19.19 5.64 -6.96
N THR A 54 20.23 6.11 -7.68
CA THR A 54 20.10 6.94 -8.87
C THR A 54 20.78 6.32 -10.09
N ASP A 55 21.49 5.22 -9.92
CA ASP A 55 22.16 4.47 -10.98
C ASP A 55 21.57 3.03 -11.01
N PRO A 56 21.10 2.53 -12.18
CA PRO A 56 21.09 3.17 -13.51
C PRO A 56 20.01 4.26 -13.67
N GLU A 57 19.03 4.36 -12.79
CA GLU A 57 17.95 5.34 -12.79
C GLU A 57 17.46 5.60 -11.37
N LEU A 58 16.75 6.72 -11.17
CA LEU A 58 16.12 7.02 -9.90
C LEU A 58 15.13 5.93 -9.51
N GLY A 59 15.34 5.35 -8.34
CA GLY A 59 14.46 4.34 -7.79
C GLY A 59 14.71 4.09 -6.32
N LEU A 60 13.80 3.35 -5.71
CA LEU A 60 13.99 2.78 -4.38
C LEU A 60 13.43 1.36 -4.33
N ILE A 61 13.98 0.55 -3.44
CA ILE A 61 13.37 -0.69 -2.97
C ILE A 61 13.36 -0.61 -1.45
N GLU A 62 12.18 -0.70 -0.87
CA GLU A 62 11.99 -0.66 0.58
C GLU A 62 11.11 -1.79 1.08
N TRP A 63 11.17 -2.06 2.37
CA TRP A 63 10.32 -3.02 3.06
C TRP A 63 9.58 -2.36 4.23
N MET A 64 8.34 -2.79 4.39
CA MET A 64 7.41 -2.27 5.38
C MET A 64 6.90 -3.45 6.23
N PRO A 65 7.51 -3.70 7.39
CA PRO A 65 7.14 -4.84 8.23
C PRO A 65 6.07 -4.47 9.26
N VAL A 66 5.28 -5.47 9.65
CA VAL A 66 4.41 -5.44 10.84
C VAL A 66 4.38 -6.81 11.49
N MET A 67 4.42 -6.84 12.81
CA MET A 67 4.16 -8.04 13.61
C MET A 67 2.86 -7.86 14.39
N THR A 68 1.89 -8.74 14.13
CA THR A 68 0.59 -8.75 14.81
C THR A 68 -0.07 -10.12 14.67
N GLY A 69 -0.93 -10.52 15.59
CA GLY A 69 -1.73 -11.73 15.49
C GLY A 69 -0.94 -13.03 15.30
N GLY A 70 0.29 -13.12 15.82
CA GLY A 70 1.16 -14.29 15.63
C GLY A 70 1.78 -14.38 14.23
N ARG A 71 1.76 -13.29 13.48
CA ARG A 71 2.34 -13.18 12.12
C ARG A 71 3.30 -12.01 12.03
N VAL A 72 4.34 -12.18 11.21
CA VAL A 72 5.09 -11.06 10.64
C VAL A 72 4.70 -10.95 9.18
N THR A 73 4.21 -9.78 8.78
CA THR A 73 3.92 -9.47 7.38
C THR A 73 4.89 -8.42 6.89
N ILE A 74 5.46 -8.63 5.71
CA ILE A 74 6.43 -7.74 5.09
C ILE A 74 5.97 -7.44 3.67
N LYS A 75 5.71 -6.17 3.38
CA LYS A 75 5.61 -5.69 2.01
C LYS A 75 6.97 -5.24 1.54
N VAL A 76 7.40 -5.72 0.38
CA VAL A 76 8.53 -5.18 -0.36
C VAL A 76 7.99 -4.38 -1.54
N VAL A 77 8.41 -3.13 -1.66
CA VAL A 77 7.95 -2.22 -2.71
C VAL A 77 9.13 -1.60 -3.45
N GLY A 78 9.08 -1.62 -4.77
CA GLY A 78 9.96 -0.88 -5.66
C GLY A 78 9.21 0.31 -6.24
N TYR A 79 9.74 1.53 -6.06
CA TYR A 79 9.24 2.75 -6.67
C TYR A 79 10.19 3.21 -7.77
N HIS A 80 9.69 3.31 -8.99
CA HIS A 80 10.45 3.73 -10.18
C HIS A 80 9.60 4.68 -11.03
N PRO A 81 9.77 6.00 -10.88
CA PRO A 81 8.91 6.99 -11.54
C PRO A 81 9.04 7.00 -13.06
N SER A 82 10.14 6.49 -13.62
CA SER A 82 10.35 6.36 -15.07
C SER A 82 9.58 5.18 -15.71
N ASN A 83 9.17 4.18 -14.94
CA ASN A 83 8.55 2.95 -15.44
C ASN A 83 7.37 3.16 -16.40
N PRO A 84 6.38 4.05 -16.13
CA PRO A 84 5.24 4.19 -17.01
C PRO A 84 5.62 4.68 -18.42
N ARG A 85 6.59 5.58 -18.51
CA ARG A 85 7.02 6.16 -19.78
C ARG A 85 8.05 5.30 -20.51
N ALA A 86 9.02 4.74 -19.76
CA ALA A 86 10.15 4.02 -20.35
C ALA A 86 9.83 2.53 -20.61
N ARG A 87 8.94 1.91 -19.84
CA ARG A 87 8.76 0.45 -19.84
C ARG A 87 7.30 -0.02 -19.88
N GLN A 88 6.33 0.90 -19.83
CA GLN A 88 4.90 0.58 -19.70
C GLN A 88 4.60 -0.29 -18.43
N LEU A 89 5.39 -0.13 -17.40
CA LEU A 89 5.20 -0.77 -16.11
C LEU A 89 4.61 0.22 -15.09
N PRO A 90 3.94 -0.26 -14.05
CA PRO A 90 3.53 0.60 -12.94
C PRO A 90 4.72 1.31 -12.29
N THR A 91 4.50 2.52 -11.78
CA THR A 91 5.49 3.23 -10.95
C THR A 91 5.88 2.42 -9.73
N ILE A 92 4.92 1.69 -9.15
CA ILE A 92 5.11 0.83 -7.99
C ILE A 92 4.92 -0.63 -8.41
N LEU A 93 5.91 -1.45 -8.07
CA LEU A 93 5.83 -2.91 -8.11
C LEU A 93 6.10 -3.44 -6.71
N SER A 94 5.25 -4.34 -6.22
CA SER A 94 5.37 -4.84 -4.85
C SER A 94 4.89 -6.28 -4.68
N THR A 95 5.41 -6.91 -3.62
CA THR A 95 4.95 -8.19 -3.10
C THR A 95 4.68 -8.08 -1.61
N VAL A 96 3.75 -8.87 -1.11
CA VAL A 96 3.47 -8.96 0.33
C VAL A 96 3.63 -10.42 0.76
N SER A 97 4.43 -10.65 1.79
CA SER A 97 4.68 -11.97 2.37
C SER A 97 4.35 -12.01 3.85
N THR A 98 3.98 -13.20 4.36
CA THR A 98 3.67 -13.39 5.78
C THR A 98 4.31 -14.64 6.35
N TYR A 99 4.77 -14.56 7.61
CA TYR A 99 5.53 -15.58 8.32
C TYR A 99 4.86 -15.92 9.66
N ASP A 100 4.92 -17.17 10.08
CA ASP A 100 4.45 -17.62 11.39
C ASP A 100 5.51 -17.31 12.46
N THR A 101 5.14 -16.58 13.53
CA THR A 101 6.10 -16.16 14.56
C THR A 101 6.56 -17.29 15.48
N ARG A 102 5.89 -18.45 15.47
CA ARG A 102 6.26 -19.60 16.32
C ARG A 102 7.33 -20.46 15.66
N THR A 103 7.32 -20.52 14.34
CA THR A 103 8.16 -21.44 13.58
C THR A 103 9.14 -20.73 12.65
N GLY A 104 8.88 -19.49 12.27
CA GLY A 104 9.60 -18.79 11.21
C GLY A 104 9.14 -19.18 9.80
N HIS A 105 8.19 -20.11 9.67
CA HIS A 105 7.70 -20.62 8.40
C HIS A 105 7.13 -19.50 7.51
N TRP A 106 7.51 -19.46 6.26
CA TRP A 106 6.94 -18.59 5.25
C TRP A 106 5.56 -19.09 4.80
N VAL A 107 4.51 -18.47 5.31
CA VAL A 107 3.13 -18.96 5.16
C VAL A 107 2.56 -18.66 3.79
N ALA A 108 2.76 -17.43 3.29
CA ALA A 108 2.19 -17.02 2.01
C ALA A 108 2.93 -15.83 1.40
N VAL A 109 2.78 -15.70 0.08
CA VAL A 109 3.14 -14.51 -0.69
C VAL A 109 2.07 -14.21 -1.74
N ALA A 110 1.78 -12.93 -1.94
CA ALA A 110 0.81 -12.44 -2.93
C ALA A 110 1.33 -11.21 -3.68
N ASP A 111 0.65 -10.87 -4.78
CA ASP A 111 0.80 -9.59 -5.45
C ASP A 111 0.52 -8.44 -4.49
N GLY A 112 1.47 -7.53 -4.37
CA GLY A 112 1.34 -6.33 -3.55
C GLY A 112 0.80 -5.11 -4.30
N ASN A 113 0.83 -5.09 -5.63
CA ASN A 113 0.41 -3.93 -6.43
C ASN A 113 -1.08 -3.65 -6.26
N PHE A 114 -1.90 -4.67 -6.50
CA PHE A 114 -3.34 -4.58 -6.33
C PHE A 114 -3.72 -4.32 -4.87
N LEU A 115 -3.09 -5.05 -3.93
CA LEU A 115 -3.31 -4.86 -2.50
C LEU A 115 -3.00 -3.44 -2.05
N THR A 116 -1.84 -2.89 -2.44
CA THR A 116 -1.43 -1.52 -2.08
C THR A 116 -2.43 -0.49 -2.62
N ALA A 117 -2.87 -0.63 -3.87
CA ALA A 117 -3.86 0.27 -4.43
C ALA A 117 -5.20 0.21 -3.65
N LEU A 118 -5.67 -1.00 -3.37
CA LEU A 118 -6.98 -1.22 -2.75
C LEU A 118 -6.99 -0.74 -1.29
N ARG A 119 -5.97 -1.11 -0.47
CA ARG A 119 -5.92 -0.75 0.97
C ARG A 119 -5.77 0.75 1.20
N THR A 120 -5.04 1.46 0.32
CA THR A 120 -4.89 2.91 0.41
C THR A 120 -6.24 3.61 0.18
N GLY A 121 -7.01 3.21 -0.83
CA GLY A 121 -8.37 3.71 -1.02
C GLY A 121 -9.28 3.40 0.17
N ALA A 122 -9.21 2.19 0.70
CA ALA A 122 -10.02 1.79 1.85
C ALA A 122 -9.71 2.60 3.12
N ALA A 123 -8.43 2.90 3.41
CA ALA A 123 -8.02 3.76 4.52
C ALA A 123 -8.61 5.18 4.36
N SER A 124 -8.50 5.76 3.16
CA SER A 124 -9.10 7.06 2.84
C SER A 124 -10.62 7.06 2.99
N ALA A 125 -11.30 5.98 2.58
CA ALA A 125 -12.74 5.86 2.76
C ALA A 125 -13.12 5.83 4.26
N ILE A 126 -12.35 5.16 5.11
CA ILE A 126 -12.57 5.12 6.56
C ILE A 126 -12.42 6.52 7.15
N ALA A 127 -11.34 7.23 6.80
CA ALA A 127 -11.11 8.60 7.23
C ALA A 127 -12.22 9.54 6.75
N SER A 128 -12.57 9.50 5.46
CA SER A 128 -13.60 10.36 4.86
C SER A 128 -14.98 10.08 5.42
N ARG A 129 -15.36 8.83 5.69
CA ARG A 129 -16.63 8.49 6.36
C ARG A 129 -16.76 9.15 7.74
N ALA A 130 -15.63 9.30 8.44
CA ALA A 130 -15.61 9.91 9.77
C ALA A 130 -15.52 11.44 9.73
N LEU A 131 -14.79 12.02 8.78
CA LEU A 131 -14.35 13.41 8.78
C LEU A 131 -14.97 14.28 7.68
N ALA A 132 -15.37 13.71 6.54
CA ALA A 132 -16.03 14.47 5.48
C ALA A 132 -17.48 14.80 5.86
N ALA A 133 -18.00 15.91 5.31
CA ALA A 133 -19.40 16.24 5.44
C ALA A 133 -20.28 15.15 4.83
N PRO A 134 -21.36 14.69 5.51
CA PRO A 134 -22.18 13.58 5.02
C PRO A 134 -22.86 13.84 3.66
N HIS A 135 -23.00 15.10 3.29
CA HIS A 135 -23.56 15.55 2.01
C HIS A 135 -22.50 15.75 0.91
N SER A 136 -21.27 15.31 1.14
CA SER A 136 -20.18 15.39 0.15
C SER A 136 -20.53 14.58 -1.10
N HIS A 137 -20.59 15.24 -2.26
CA HIS A 137 -20.97 14.63 -3.53
C HIS A 137 -19.97 14.94 -4.68
N ILE A 138 -19.03 15.88 -4.48
CA ILE A 138 -18.02 16.24 -5.47
C ILE A 138 -16.62 15.88 -4.96
N VAL A 139 -15.92 15.05 -5.72
CA VAL A 139 -14.51 14.71 -5.47
C VAL A 139 -13.61 15.50 -6.42
N GLY A 140 -12.54 16.09 -5.88
CA GLY A 140 -11.43 16.61 -6.65
C GLY A 140 -10.27 15.59 -6.63
N LEU A 141 -9.72 15.26 -7.79
CA LEU A 141 -8.55 14.38 -7.91
C LEU A 141 -7.39 15.18 -8.52
N ILE A 142 -6.31 15.34 -7.78
CA ILE A 142 -5.04 15.92 -8.26
C ILE A 142 -4.03 14.78 -8.37
N GLY A 143 -3.63 14.48 -9.62
CA GLY A 143 -2.96 13.24 -9.99
C GLY A 143 -3.98 12.15 -10.35
N ALA A 144 -4.02 11.77 -11.63
CA ALA A 144 -4.97 10.80 -12.17
C ALA A 144 -4.33 9.41 -12.39
N GLY A 145 -3.39 9.02 -11.53
CA GLY A 145 -2.70 7.72 -11.56
C GLY A 145 -3.56 6.55 -11.05
N ALA A 146 -2.89 5.44 -10.71
CA ALA A 146 -3.54 4.23 -10.21
C ALA A 146 -4.27 4.47 -8.89
N GLN A 147 -3.66 5.23 -7.96
CA GLN A 147 -4.28 5.54 -6.68
C GLN A 147 -5.58 6.35 -6.83
N ALA A 148 -5.65 7.30 -7.76
CA ALA A 148 -6.88 8.08 -7.98
C ALA A 148 -8.09 7.20 -8.30
N VAL A 149 -7.91 6.09 -9.01
CA VAL A 149 -8.99 5.14 -9.33
C VAL A 149 -9.53 4.47 -8.05
N THR A 150 -8.66 3.98 -7.19
CA THR A 150 -9.06 3.31 -5.95
C THR A 150 -9.55 4.29 -4.89
N GLN A 151 -9.03 5.52 -4.88
CA GLN A 151 -9.57 6.61 -4.04
C GLN A 151 -11.02 6.91 -4.41
N LEU A 152 -11.30 7.20 -5.68
CA LEU A 152 -12.67 7.48 -6.12
C LEU A 152 -13.59 6.28 -5.86
N HIS A 153 -13.13 5.06 -6.16
CA HIS A 153 -13.89 3.85 -5.89
C HIS A 153 -14.24 3.73 -4.40
N ALA A 154 -13.26 3.81 -3.51
CA ALA A 154 -13.48 3.66 -2.08
C ALA A 154 -14.38 4.77 -1.50
N LEU A 155 -14.21 6.02 -1.93
CA LEU A 155 -15.06 7.14 -1.54
C LEU A 155 -16.52 6.92 -1.97
N SER A 156 -16.76 6.40 -3.18
CA SER A 156 -18.12 6.09 -3.66
C SER A 156 -18.82 4.98 -2.86
N ARG A 157 -18.08 4.21 -2.05
CA ARG A 157 -18.67 3.18 -1.17
C ARG A 157 -19.16 3.75 0.18
N VAL A 158 -18.73 4.96 0.54
CA VAL A 158 -18.99 5.53 1.88
C VAL A 158 -19.64 6.91 1.85
N LEU A 159 -19.63 7.60 0.70
CA LEU A 159 -20.21 8.93 0.49
C LEU A 159 -21.08 8.92 -0.79
N PRO A 160 -22.08 9.79 -0.89
CA PRO A 160 -22.98 9.88 -2.05
C PRO A 160 -22.32 10.64 -3.22
N ILE A 161 -21.19 10.15 -3.72
CA ILE A 161 -20.41 10.81 -4.75
C ILE A 161 -21.13 10.76 -6.10
N GLU A 162 -21.36 11.92 -6.70
CA GLU A 162 -22.03 12.10 -8.00
C GLU A 162 -21.07 12.51 -9.11
N ALA A 163 -20.04 13.32 -8.77
CA ALA A 163 -19.09 13.85 -9.75
C ALA A 163 -17.66 13.83 -9.22
N ALA A 164 -16.70 13.64 -10.13
CA ALA A 164 -15.27 13.78 -9.86
C ALA A 164 -14.60 14.70 -10.89
N TRP A 165 -13.98 15.77 -10.40
CA TRP A 165 -13.12 16.65 -11.17
C TRP A 165 -11.72 16.11 -11.14
N VAL A 166 -11.09 15.92 -12.32
CA VAL A 166 -9.86 15.17 -12.46
C VAL A 166 -8.80 16.01 -13.14
N TYR A 167 -7.72 16.29 -12.44
CA TYR A 167 -6.55 16.98 -12.94
C TYR A 167 -5.33 16.06 -12.94
N ASP A 168 -4.55 16.12 -14.01
CA ASP A 168 -3.19 15.59 -14.06
C ASP A 168 -2.32 16.56 -14.86
N ARG A 169 -1.03 16.64 -14.53
CA ARG A 169 -0.07 17.45 -15.29
C ARG A 169 0.04 17.01 -16.75
N ASP A 170 -0.27 15.74 -17.03
CA ASP A 170 -0.44 15.20 -18.37
C ASP A 170 -1.94 15.11 -18.70
N PRO A 171 -2.47 15.99 -19.56
CA PRO A 171 -3.89 16.00 -19.91
C PRO A 171 -4.39 14.68 -20.50
N ALA A 172 -3.52 13.91 -21.17
CA ALA A 172 -3.90 12.60 -21.72
C ALA A 172 -4.22 11.61 -20.60
N VAL A 173 -3.48 11.67 -19.49
CA VAL A 173 -3.72 10.84 -18.28
C VAL A 173 -5.05 11.24 -17.64
N ALA A 174 -5.34 12.53 -17.48
CA ALA A 174 -6.63 13.02 -16.98
C ALA A 174 -7.81 12.55 -17.86
N HIS A 175 -7.72 12.72 -19.17
CA HIS A 175 -8.77 12.27 -20.10
C HIS A 175 -8.96 10.75 -20.10
N SER A 176 -7.86 9.97 -19.97
CA SER A 176 -7.93 8.51 -19.94
C SER A 176 -8.61 7.98 -18.67
N PHE A 177 -8.79 8.82 -17.66
CA PHE A 177 -9.40 8.43 -16.38
C PHE A 177 -10.84 7.93 -16.56
N ARG A 178 -11.59 8.48 -17.52
CA ARG A 178 -12.94 8.02 -17.89
C ARG A 178 -12.96 6.53 -18.25
N LYS A 179 -11.94 6.03 -18.95
CA LYS A 179 -11.84 4.61 -19.29
C LYS A 179 -11.55 3.73 -18.06
N ARG A 180 -10.76 4.25 -17.12
CA ARG A 180 -10.29 3.48 -15.95
C ARG A 180 -11.30 3.46 -14.81
N ALA A 181 -12.08 4.51 -14.63
CA ALA A 181 -13.04 4.66 -13.54
C ALA A 181 -14.53 4.62 -14.00
N GLY A 182 -14.79 4.37 -15.28
CA GLY A 182 -16.15 4.37 -15.86
C GLY A 182 -17.11 3.33 -15.25
N PHE A 183 -16.57 2.28 -14.61
CA PHE A 183 -17.36 1.26 -13.91
C PHE A 183 -18.06 1.80 -12.65
N LEU A 184 -17.70 3.00 -12.18
CA LEU A 184 -18.28 3.63 -11.00
C LEU A 184 -19.61 4.36 -11.31
N HIS A 185 -19.89 4.62 -12.59
CA HIS A 185 -21.07 5.37 -13.03
C HIS A 185 -21.19 6.79 -12.41
N ILE A 186 -20.03 7.41 -12.11
CA ILE A 186 -19.89 8.77 -11.59
C ILE A 186 -19.55 9.70 -12.74
N GLU A 187 -20.06 10.93 -12.73
CA GLU A 187 -19.68 11.92 -13.73
C GLU A 187 -18.20 12.28 -13.58
N LEU A 188 -17.41 12.09 -14.65
CA LEU A 188 -15.96 12.34 -14.65
C LEU A 188 -15.65 13.57 -15.51
N ILE A 189 -15.08 14.62 -14.90
CA ILE A 189 -14.83 15.91 -15.52
C ILE A 189 -13.32 16.17 -15.54
N PRO A 190 -12.60 15.78 -16.61
CA PRO A 190 -11.19 16.14 -16.76
C PRO A 190 -11.04 17.66 -16.90
N VAL A 191 -10.07 18.22 -16.19
CA VAL A 191 -9.72 19.64 -16.26
C VAL A 191 -8.24 19.82 -16.58
N ASP A 192 -7.90 20.95 -17.19
CA ASP A 192 -6.53 21.38 -17.41
C ASP A 192 -6.01 22.26 -16.24
N ALA A 193 -4.79 22.77 -16.38
CA ALA A 193 -4.17 23.61 -15.34
C ALA A 193 -4.98 24.87 -15.02
N SER A 194 -5.74 25.44 -15.98
CA SER A 194 -6.58 26.61 -15.74
C SER A 194 -7.80 26.28 -14.90
N GLY A 195 -8.26 25.03 -14.91
CA GLY A 195 -9.39 24.55 -14.11
C GLY A 195 -9.00 24.06 -12.70
N LEU A 196 -7.70 23.99 -12.36
CA LEU A 196 -7.24 23.43 -11.07
C LEU A 196 -7.80 24.21 -9.88
N ALA A 197 -7.77 25.52 -9.89
CA ALA A 197 -8.32 26.33 -8.81
C ALA A 197 -9.83 26.09 -8.62
N GLN A 198 -10.59 25.99 -9.72
CA GLN A 198 -12.00 25.67 -9.67
C GLN A 198 -12.28 24.25 -9.18
N LEU A 199 -11.41 23.28 -9.49
CA LEU A 199 -11.50 21.93 -8.95
C LEU A 199 -11.42 21.96 -7.42
N VAL A 200 -10.43 22.67 -6.85
CA VAL A 200 -10.27 22.80 -5.39
C VAL A 200 -11.46 23.52 -4.75
N GLU A 201 -11.94 24.60 -5.36
CA GLU A 201 -13.09 25.36 -4.87
C GLU A 201 -14.38 24.53 -4.83
N ARG A 202 -14.59 23.66 -5.82
CA ARG A 202 -15.81 22.86 -5.94
C ARG A 202 -15.79 21.57 -5.12
N ALA A 203 -14.63 21.04 -4.80
CA ALA A 203 -14.50 19.77 -4.11
C ALA A 203 -15.11 19.80 -2.69
N ASP A 204 -15.85 18.76 -2.34
CA ASP A 204 -16.20 18.42 -0.97
C ASP A 204 -15.10 17.55 -0.35
N VAL A 205 -14.56 16.64 -1.17
CA VAL A 205 -13.41 15.78 -0.83
C VAL A 205 -12.34 15.97 -1.90
N LEU A 206 -11.13 16.30 -1.49
CA LEU A 206 -9.97 16.43 -2.37
C LEU A 206 -9.02 15.27 -2.12
N CYS A 207 -8.57 14.58 -3.17
CA CYS A 207 -7.50 13.57 -3.07
C CYS A 207 -6.28 14.06 -3.85
N THR A 208 -5.13 14.16 -3.20
CA THR A 208 -3.86 14.38 -3.84
C THR A 208 -3.12 13.05 -3.97
N CYS A 209 -2.89 12.61 -5.22
CA CYS A 209 -2.37 11.27 -5.54
C CYS A 209 -1.21 11.39 -6.53
N THR A 210 -0.32 12.35 -6.32
CA THR A 210 0.76 12.66 -7.26
C THR A 210 2.05 11.91 -6.93
N SER A 211 2.90 11.78 -7.92
CA SER A 211 4.30 11.38 -7.74
C SER A 211 5.21 12.60 -7.83
N VAL A 212 4.87 13.65 -7.06
CA VAL A 212 5.65 14.88 -6.99
C VAL A 212 7.06 14.58 -6.49
N ASP A 213 8.05 15.28 -7.03
CA ASP A 213 9.44 15.15 -6.60
C ASP A 213 9.66 15.81 -5.22
N VAL A 214 10.70 15.38 -4.51
CA VAL A 214 11.12 15.99 -3.23
C VAL A 214 11.35 17.50 -3.42
N GLY A 215 10.70 18.30 -2.58
CA GLY A 215 10.80 19.77 -2.61
C GLY A 215 10.04 20.46 -3.75
N ALA A 216 9.31 19.73 -4.59
CA ALA A 216 8.56 20.30 -5.72
C ALA A 216 7.09 20.66 -5.39
N GLY A 217 6.58 20.27 -4.21
CA GLY A 217 5.24 20.67 -3.74
C GLY A 217 5.20 22.13 -3.23
N PRO A 218 3.99 22.69 -2.96
CA PRO A 218 2.69 22.06 -3.05
C PRO A 218 2.18 21.89 -4.49
N VAL A 219 1.24 20.95 -4.70
CA VAL A 219 0.71 20.63 -6.05
C VAL A 219 -0.45 21.52 -6.47
N PHE A 220 -0.95 22.35 -5.57
CA PHE A 220 -1.92 23.42 -5.83
C PHE A 220 -1.68 24.61 -4.91
N ALA A 221 -2.13 25.78 -5.31
CA ALA A 221 -2.05 26.98 -4.49
C ALA A 221 -3.17 26.99 -3.43
N ASP A 222 -2.85 27.47 -2.22
CA ASP A 222 -3.88 27.75 -1.22
C ASP A 222 -4.82 28.88 -1.70
N GLY A 223 -6.10 28.64 -1.63
CA GLY A 223 -7.10 29.53 -2.19
C GLY A 223 -8.51 29.26 -1.66
N ALA A 224 -9.50 29.63 -2.46
CA ALA A 224 -10.90 29.39 -2.13
C ALA A 224 -11.21 27.89 -2.15
N HIS A 225 -11.85 27.42 -1.09
CA HIS A 225 -12.41 26.08 -0.97
C HIS A 225 -13.64 26.10 -0.05
N LYS A 226 -14.40 25.02 -0.04
CA LYS A 226 -15.53 24.87 0.87
C LYS A 226 -15.04 24.83 2.34
N PRO A 227 -15.78 25.42 3.30
CA PRO A 227 -15.38 25.42 4.70
C PRO A 227 -15.27 24.00 5.30
N TRP A 228 -15.99 23.04 4.75
CA TRP A 228 -15.98 21.62 5.13
C TRP A 228 -15.09 20.74 4.25
N LEU A 229 -14.15 21.32 3.51
CA LEU A 229 -13.27 20.54 2.65
C LEU A 229 -12.55 19.45 3.44
N HIS A 230 -12.71 18.20 3.00
CA HIS A 230 -11.91 17.06 3.49
C HIS A 230 -10.84 16.71 2.46
N VAL A 231 -9.59 16.58 2.90
CA VAL A 231 -8.46 16.23 2.01
C VAL A 231 -7.90 14.87 2.38
N ASN A 232 -7.77 13.97 1.41
CA ASN A 232 -6.95 12.76 1.50
C ASN A 232 -5.61 13.04 0.82
N ALA A 233 -4.54 13.23 1.59
CA ALA A 233 -3.18 13.44 1.11
C ALA A 233 -2.48 12.08 1.00
N ILE A 234 -2.27 11.60 -0.24
CA ILE A 234 -1.82 10.24 -0.51
C ILE A 234 -0.40 10.19 -1.09
N GLY A 235 0.02 11.25 -1.76
CA GLY A 235 1.29 11.25 -2.48
C GLY A 235 2.48 11.71 -1.64
N SER A 236 2.29 12.18 -0.42
CA SER A 236 3.35 12.54 0.53
C SER A 236 3.78 11.29 1.32
N ASP A 237 4.61 10.46 0.70
CA ASP A 237 5.00 9.14 1.20
C ASP A 237 6.53 8.96 1.29
N PHE A 238 7.27 10.07 1.37
CA PHE A 238 8.74 10.08 1.44
C PHE A 238 9.26 11.37 2.09
N PRO A 239 10.39 11.34 2.84
CA PRO A 239 10.97 12.53 3.45
C PRO A 239 11.23 13.66 2.44
N GLY A 240 10.71 14.86 2.75
CA GLY A 240 10.80 16.04 1.90
C GLY A 240 9.79 16.11 0.74
N LYS A 241 8.97 15.09 0.54
CA LYS A 241 7.89 15.05 -0.44
C LYS A 241 6.59 15.55 0.20
N THR A 242 5.97 16.57 -0.37
CA THR A 242 4.74 17.18 0.15
C THR A 242 3.83 17.62 -1.00
N GLU A 243 2.53 17.55 -0.81
CA GLU A 243 1.54 17.89 -1.83
C GLU A 243 0.69 19.12 -1.45
N LEU A 244 0.52 19.38 -0.13
CA LEU A 244 -0.41 20.39 0.34
C LEU A 244 0.27 21.72 0.67
N PRO A 245 -0.44 22.87 0.54
CA PRO A 245 0.02 24.14 1.09
C PRO A 245 0.14 24.09 2.62
N LEU A 246 1.24 24.58 3.19
CA LEU A 246 1.45 24.57 4.65
C LEU A 246 0.34 25.35 5.39
N SER A 247 -0.09 26.48 4.83
CA SER A 247 -1.18 27.29 5.39
C SER A 247 -2.51 26.53 5.47
N LEU A 248 -2.78 25.61 4.54
CA LEU A 248 -3.96 24.72 4.60
C LEU A 248 -3.82 23.72 5.76
N LEU A 249 -2.66 23.09 5.90
CA LEU A 249 -2.39 22.15 7.00
C LEU A 249 -2.56 22.82 8.36
N GLN A 250 -1.99 24.02 8.56
CA GLN A 250 -1.99 24.74 9.84
C GLN A 250 -3.36 25.18 10.33
N ARG A 251 -4.34 25.30 9.44
CA ARG A 251 -5.73 25.63 9.83
C ARG A 251 -6.68 24.44 9.82
N SER A 252 -6.18 23.24 9.49
CA SER A 252 -6.98 22.01 9.39
C SER A 252 -6.78 21.11 10.59
N LEU A 253 -7.75 20.24 10.87
CA LEU A 253 -7.51 19.07 11.69
C LEU A 253 -6.74 18.03 10.83
N VAL A 254 -5.45 17.83 11.10
CA VAL A 254 -4.61 16.88 10.38
C VAL A 254 -4.58 15.54 11.11
N VAL A 255 -5.02 14.48 10.46
CA VAL A 255 -5.20 13.13 11.01
C VAL A 255 -4.25 12.17 10.26
N PRO A 256 -3.13 11.76 10.86
CA PRO A 256 -2.25 10.76 10.26
C PRO A 256 -2.84 9.35 10.35
N ASP A 257 -2.52 8.50 9.37
CA ASP A 257 -2.76 7.06 9.44
C ASP A 257 -1.94 6.42 10.56
N PHE A 258 -0.63 6.64 10.54
CA PHE A 258 0.31 6.17 11.54
C PHE A 258 1.29 7.31 11.95
N PRO A 259 1.08 7.95 13.12
CA PRO A 259 1.81 9.16 13.53
C PRO A 259 3.33 9.04 13.49
N ALA A 260 3.87 7.89 13.92
CA ALA A 260 5.32 7.67 13.95
C ALA A 260 5.96 7.73 12.55
N GLN A 261 5.22 7.37 11.52
CA GLN A 261 5.66 7.41 10.11
C GLN A 261 5.34 8.75 9.47
N ALA A 262 4.12 9.26 9.66
CA ALA A 262 3.66 10.51 9.06
C ALA A 262 4.51 11.73 9.45
N THR A 263 5.08 11.74 10.65
CA THR A 263 6.03 12.79 11.10
C THR A 263 7.39 12.72 10.41
N GLN A 264 7.70 11.63 9.72
CA GLN A 264 8.97 11.46 8.98
C GLN A 264 8.81 11.71 7.50
N GLU A 265 7.65 11.36 6.91
CA GLU A 265 7.48 11.29 5.47
C GLU A 265 6.08 11.69 4.96
N GLY A 266 5.09 11.96 5.83
CA GLY A 266 3.77 12.47 5.46
C GLY A 266 3.73 14.01 5.38
N GLU A 267 2.55 14.57 5.21
CA GLU A 267 2.33 16.02 5.34
C GLU A 267 2.67 16.49 6.76
N CYS A 268 2.51 15.63 7.77
CA CYS A 268 2.83 15.89 9.17
C CYS A 268 4.32 16.20 9.42
N GLN A 269 5.25 15.84 8.51
CA GLN A 269 6.67 16.20 8.63
C GLN A 269 6.91 17.73 8.68
N ARG A 270 5.93 18.53 8.25
CA ARG A 270 6.01 19.99 8.20
C ARG A 270 5.34 20.69 9.40
N LEU A 271 4.72 19.90 10.29
CA LEU A 271 3.97 20.39 11.44
C LEU A 271 4.73 20.18 12.73
N SER A 272 4.52 21.06 13.70
CA SER A 272 4.93 20.80 15.07
C SER A 272 4.04 19.71 15.71
N PRO A 273 4.51 19.00 16.75
CA PRO A 273 3.72 17.97 17.40
C PRO A 273 2.35 18.45 17.91
N THR A 274 2.22 19.73 18.22
CA THR A 274 0.95 20.33 18.72
C THR A 274 -0.04 20.68 17.62
N GLU A 275 0.41 20.70 16.35
CA GLU A 275 -0.44 20.95 15.17
C GLU A 275 -0.94 19.62 14.57
N ILE A 276 -0.37 18.48 14.97
CA ILE A 276 -0.81 17.16 14.52
C ILE A 276 -2.00 16.72 15.38
N GLY A 277 -3.07 16.36 14.72
CA GLY A 277 -4.30 15.89 15.35
C GLY A 277 -4.22 14.42 15.80
N PRO A 278 -5.36 13.83 16.18
CA PRO A 278 -5.44 12.42 16.55
C PRO A 278 -5.14 11.50 15.36
N SER A 279 -4.70 10.27 15.64
CA SER A 279 -4.51 9.26 14.62
C SER A 279 -5.85 8.76 14.04
N LEU A 280 -5.80 8.12 12.84
CA LEU A 280 -6.99 7.45 12.29
C LEU A 280 -7.56 6.40 13.26
N VAL A 281 -6.71 5.72 14.04
CA VAL A 281 -7.15 4.79 15.09
C VAL A 281 -8.01 5.49 16.14
N ASP A 282 -7.59 6.68 16.60
CA ASP A 282 -8.37 7.47 17.59
C ASP A 282 -9.71 7.92 17.04
N ILE A 283 -9.73 8.32 15.75
CA ILE A 283 -10.97 8.72 15.04
C ILE A 283 -11.95 7.54 14.95
N VAL A 284 -11.45 6.35 14.55
CA VAL A 284 -12.29 5.15 14.40
C VAL A 284 -12.85 4.67 15.75
N ARG A 285 -12.09 4.83 16.83
CA ARG A 285 -12.51 4.42 18.18
C ARG A 285 -13.52 5.36 18.84
N ASN A 286 -13.47 6.62 18.48
CA ASN A 286 -14.27 7.65 19.12
C ASN A 286 -14.93 8.58 18.09
N PRO A 287 -15.67 8.05 17.10
CA PRO A 287 -16.17 8.84 15.96
C PRO A 287 -17.10 9.99 16.40
N GLU A 288 -17.82 9.81 17.50
CA GLU A 288 -18.75 10.82 18.05
C GLU A 288 -18.05 12.12 18.49
N ARG A 289 -16.75 12.06 18.87
CA ARG A 289 -15.97 13.22 19.28
C ARG A 289 -15.62 14.14 18.11
N TYR A 290 -15.70 13.63 16.91
CA TYR A 290 -15.23 14.31 15.69
C TYR A 290 -16.36 14.72 14.74
N VAL A 291 -17.62 14.55 15.14
CA VAL A 291 -18.78 14.91 14.31
C VAL A 291 -18.76 16.39 13.92
N ALA A 292 -18.39 17.29 14.84
CA ALA A 292 -18.31 18.73 14.57
C ALA A 292 -17.21 19.08 13.53
N GLN A 293 -16.19 18.24 13.38
CA GLN A 293 -15.09 18.44 12.43
C GLN A 293 -15.55 18.29 10.98
N ARG A 294 -16.67 17.62 10.73
CA ARG A 294 -17.26 17.47 9.39
C ARG A 294 -17.71 18.81 8.76
N GLU A 295 -17.82 19.86 9.55
CA GLU A 295 -18.16 21.21 9.10
C GLU A 295 -16.93 22.12 8.98
N THR A 296 -15.73 21.56 9.18
CA THR A 296 -14.45 22.28 9.11
C THR A 296 -13.49 21.60 8.13
N THR A 297 -12.41 22.29 7.79
CA THR A 297 -11.36 21.69 6.94
C THR A 297 -10.61 20.62 7.70
N THR A 298 -10.53 19.41 7.12
CA THR A 298 -9.83 18.26 7.69
C THR A 298 -8.89 17.65 6.66
N VAL A 299 -7.77 17.10 7.12
CA VAL A 299 -6.77 16.42 6.26
C VAL A 299 -6.50 15.04 6.84
N PHE A 300 -6.66 14.02 6.03
CA PHE A 300 -6.14 12.67 6.30
C PHE A 300 -4.78 12.56 5.62
N ASP A 301 -3.73 12.40 6.42
CA ASP A 301 -2.34 12.23 5.98
C ASP A 301 -2.01 10.74 5.91
N SER A 302 -2.04 10.18 4.70
CA SER A 302 -1.89 8.76 4.45
C SER A 302 -0.52 8.44 3.87
N THR A 303 0.38 7.99 4.71
CA THR A 303 1.71 7.51 4.31
C THR A 303 1.72 6.03 3.94
N GLY A 304 0.66 5.32 4.30
CA GLY A 304 0.49 3.88 4.08
C GLY A 304 1.13 3.04 5.19
N TRP A 305 0.29 2.50 6.05
CA TRP A 305 0.73 1.69 7.19
C TRP A 305 0.76 0.19 6.88
N SER A 306 1.84 -0.49 7.28
CA SER A 306 2.02 -1.94 7.04
C SER A 306 0.93 -2.83 7.68
N LEU A 307 0.21 -2.34 8.71
CA LEU A 307 -0.97 -3.01 9.25
C LEU A 307 -2.07 -3.14 8.19
N GLU A 308 -2.24 -2.15 7.34
CA GLU A 308 -3.23 -2.18 6.25
C GLU A 308 -2.88 -3.27 5.22
N ASP A 309 -1.58 -3.43 4.92
CA ASP A 309 -1.10 -4.47 4.01
C ASP A 309 -1.33 -5.88 4.61
N HIS A 310 -1.14 -6.04 5.94
CA HIS A 310 -1.41 -7.28 6.66
C HIS A 310 -2.89 -7.67 6.57
N VAL A 311 -3.78 -6.73 6.85
CA VAL A 311 -5.24 -6.94 6.82
C VAL A 311 -5.72 -7.26 5.40
N ALA A 312 -5.21 -6.54 4.40
CA ALA A 312 -5.54 -6.76 3.00
C ALA A 312 -5.07 -8.12 2.48
N LEU A 313 -3.84 -8.54 2.84
CA LEU A 313 -3.35 -9.89 2.55
C LEU A 313 -4.24 -10.95 3.20
N GLY A 314 -4.60 -10.77 4.48
CA GLY A 314 -5.49 -11.68 5.19
C GLY A 314 -6.83 -11.84 4.49
N LEU A 315 -7.44 -10.76 4.01
CA LEU A 315 -8.69 -10.80 3.24
C LEU A 315 -8.54 -11.61 1.95
N LEU A 316 -7.48 -11.37 1.16
CA LEU A 316 -7.26 -12.14 -0.07
C LEU A 316 -6.98 -13.61 0.20
N MET A 317 -6.23 -13.94 1.25
CA MET A 317 -5.95 -15.32 1.62
C MET A 317 -7.22 -16.07 2.07
N ASP A 318 -8.14 -15.40 2.75
CA ASP A 318 -9.43 -15.98 3.09
C ASP A 318 -10.25 -16.29 1.84
N TYR A 319 -10.41 -15.33 0.93
CA TYR A 319 -11.09 -15.58 -0.35
C TYR A 319 -10.39 -16.65 -1.20
N ALA A 320 -9.07 -16.68 -1.22
CA ALA A 320 -8.32 -17.72 -1.92
C ALA A 320 -8.65 -19.11 -1.37
N ARG A 321 -8.64 -19.27 -0.04
CA ARG A 321 -8.99 -20.53 0.63
C ARG A 321 -10.44 -20.94 0.29
N ASP A 322 -11.40 -20.02 0.41
CA ASP A 322 -12.83 -20.30 0.20
C ASP A 322 -13.14 -20.65 -1.27
N LEU A 323 -12.34 -20.15 -2.21
CA LEU A 323 -12.46 -20.44 -3.65
C LEU A 323 -11.55 -21.59 -4.12
N GLY A 324 -10.77 -22.22 -3.23
CA GLY A 324 -9.83 -23.27 -3.59
C GLY A 324 -8.67 -22.77 -4.46
N LEU A 325 -8.24 -21.52 -4.26
CA LEU A 325 -7.15 -20.87 -4.99
C LEU A 325 -5.87 -20.83 -4.13
N GLY A 326 -4.75 -20.55 -4.77
CA GLY A 326 -3.41 -20.60 -4.19
C GLY A 326 -2.67 -21.85 -4.68
N ILE A 327 -1.37 -21.70 -4.82
CA ILE A 327 -0.49 -22.80 -5.23
C ILE A 327 0.35 -23.18 -4.01
N PRO A 328 0.17 -24.37 -3.44
CA PRO A 328 1.01 -24.83 -2.35
C PRO A 328 2.40 -25.22 -2.92
N VAL A 329 3.44 -24.72 -2.30
CA VAL A 329 4.83 -25.00 -2.68
C VAL A 329 5.66 -25.33 -1.44
N ASP A 330 6.60 -26.25 -1.58
CA ASP A 330 7.60 -26.54 -0.57
C ASP A 330 8.82 -25.66 -0.88
N ILE A 331 8.98 -24.57 -0.13
CA ILE A 331 10.08 -23.60 -0.31
C ILE A 331 11.24 -23.91 0.62
N GLU A 332 10.91 -24.29 1.86
CA GLU A 332 11.91 -24.54 2.89
C GLU A 332 12.45 -25.96 2.77
N SER A 333 13.77 -26.08 2.77
CA SER A 333 14.46 -27.37 2.75
C SER A 333 14.39 -28.01 4.14
N LEU A 334 13.26 -28.68 4.44
CA LEU A 334 13.02 -29.31 5.74
C LEU A 334 13.55 -30.76 5.71
N ALA A 335 14.58 -31.03 6.51
CA ALA A 335 15.13 -32.37 6.72
C ALA A 335 14.39 -33.09 7.85
N GLU A 336 14.39 -34.44 7.86
CA GLU A 336 13.88 -35.24 8.98
C GLU A 336 14.70 -35.02 10.25
N ASP A 337 16.03 -34.97 10.14
CA ASP A 337 16.92 -34.51 11.21
C ASP A 337 17.19 -33.00 11.05
N PRO A 338 16.70 -32.15 11.96
CA PRO A 338 16.91 -30.71 11.89
C PRO A 338 18.38 -30.29 12.06
N HIS A 339 19.27 -31.21 12.48
CA HIS A 339 20.71 -30.97 12.63
C HIS A 339 21.51 -31.34 11.37
N ASP A 340 20.90 -32.07 10.42
CA ASP A 340 21.51 -32.40 9.15
C ASP A 340 20.95 -31.54 8.00
N PRO A 341 21.62 -30.45 7.61
CA PRO A 341 21.12 -29.55 6.57
C PRO A 341 21.13 -30.18 5.16
N TYR A 342 21.68 -31.40 4.99
CA TYR A 342 21.72 -32.07 3.71
C TYR A 342 20.67 -33.20 3.59
N ALA A 343 20.09 -33.65 4.67
CA ALA A 343 19.14 -34.77 4.67
C ALA A 343 17.89 -34.53 3.81
N PHE A 344 17.52 -33.28 3.52
CA PHE A 344 16.40 -32.96 2.60
C PHE A 344 16.68 -33.40 1.15
N ALA A 345 17.98 -33.47 0.74
CA ALA A 345 18.38 -33.80 -0.63
C ALA A 345 18.53 -35.30 -0.86
N ALA A 346 18.66 -36.08 0.20
CA ALA A 346 18.83 -37.54 0.10
C ALA A 346 18.14 -38.21 1.31
N PRO A 347 17.00 -38.91 1.13
CA PRO A 347 16.30 -39.64 2.19
C PRO A 347 17.16 -40.64 2.95
N ASP A 348 18.20 -41.18 2.30
CA ASP A 348 19.17 -42.13 2.88
C ASP A 348 20.44 -41.45 3.42
N GLY A 349 20.45 -40.12 3.58
CA GLY A 349 21.65 -39.32 3.83
C GLY A 349 22.53 -39.24 2.59
N LEU A 350 23.29 -38.17 2.44
CA LEU A 350 24.36 -38.11 1.47
C LEU A 350 25.38 -39.17 1.88
N ARG A 351 25.24 -40.42 1.40
CA ARG A 351 26.34 -41.33 1.40
C ARG A 351 27.44 -40.65 0.60
N VAL A 352 28.43 -40.14 1.33
CA VAL A 352 29.65 -39.63 0.72
C VAL A 352 30.15 -40.79 -0.16
N LEU A 353 29.97 -40.63 -1.46
CA LEU A 353 30.67 -41.46 -2.42
C LEU A 353 32.14 -41.10 -2.19
N HIS A 354 32.78 -41.84 -1.27
CA HIS A 354 34.22 -41.78 -1.16
C HIS A 354 34.70 -42.15 -2.55
N PRO A 355 35.42 -41.29 -3.26
CA PRO A 355 36.05 -41.74 -4.49
C PRO A 355 36.89 -42.95 -4.10
N SER A 356 36.54 -44.13 -4.66
CA SER A 356 37.32 -45.32 -4.49
C SER A 356 38.77 -44.93 -4.78
N ARG A 357 39.63 -44.96 -3.74
CA ARG A 357 41.06 -44.84 -3.96
C ARG A 357 41.40 -46.01 -4.90
N GLN A 358 41.52 -45.74 -6.17
CA GLN A 358 42.23 -46.63 -7.09
C GLN A 358 43.62 -46.68 -6.55
N ASN A 359 43.93 -47.80 -5.88
CA ASN A 359 45.29 -48.21 -5.57
C ASN A 359 45.99 -48.41 -6.91
N GLY A 360 46.52 -47.36 -7.50
CA GLY A 360 47.49 -47.43 -8.57
C GLY A 360 48.78 -47.97 -7.96
N ALA A 361 48.99 -49.27 -8.11
CA ALA A 361 50.30 -49.85 -7.88
C ALA A 361 51.29 -49.18 -8.83
N VAL A 362 52.12 -48.30 -8.30
CA VAL A 362 53.27 -47.75 -9.03
C VAL A 362 54.29 -48.83 -9.10
N ASN A 363 54.36 -49.54 -10.24
CA ASN A 363 55.37 -50.45 -10.58
C ASN A 363 56.68 -49.70 -10.85
N HIS A 364 57.58 -49.68 -9.87
CA HIS A 364 58.98 -49.28 -10.09
C HIS A 364 59.70 -50.25 -10.89
N GLY A 365 59.57 -50.18 -12.23
CA GLY A 365 60.44 -50.86 -13.15
C GLY A 365 61.82 -50.23 -13.13
N ALA A 366 62.83 -51.07 -12.74
CA ALA A 366 64.20 -50.68 -12.70
C ALA A 366 64.77 -50.33 -14.09
N LEU A 367 65.36 -49.18 -14.21
CA LEU A 367 66.30 -48.84 -15.30
C LEU A 367 67.64 -49.35 -14.91
N ARG A 368 68.13 -50.36 -15.65
CA ARG A 368 69.55 -50.66 -15.78
C ARG A 368 69.94 -50.58 -17.25
N ALA A 369 71.08 -49.90 -17.43
CA ALA A 369 71.98 -49.71 -18.57
C ALA A 369 71.67 -48.56 -19.48
#